data_67891ec45cc7c85abfeee3783d5bb7f7
#
_entry.id   67891ec45cc7c85abfeee3783d5bb7f7
#
_cell.length_a   1.000
_cell.length_b   1.000
_cell.length_c   1.000
_cell.angle_alpha   90.00
_cell.angle_beta   90.00
_cell.angle_gamma   90.00
#
_symmetry.space_group_name_H-M   'P 1'
#
loop_
_entity.id
_entity.type
_entity.pdbx_description
1 polymer ?
#
loop_
_entity_poly.entity_id
_entity_poly.type
_entity_poly.pdbx_seq_one_letter_code
_entity_poly.pdbx_strand_id
1 'polypeptide(L)'
;MGAQHQLHPLAYPVTFQVIAAKKQSEADKEAAQKLKVKNVRIKNHGTSATLNVIDGTLTWAGAESLSMLSPNSDDVATGTFTPSIAENGGDKIGYLMAKPTDGTAALELEVTIEAPDAATSVPTEQTVTLQVNTPGGFKQGIIYNVQIGVYSMQEVMVDATLTEWQDFDGGNIDAPIE
;
A
#
# COMPACT_ATOMS: atom_id res chain seq x y z
N MET A 1 -18.95 -3.01 36.15
CA MET A 1 -17.75 -2.84 35.31
C MET A 1 -18.13 -3.24 33.92
N GLY A 2 -18.35 -2.28 33.01
CA GLY A 2 -18.65 -2.54 31.61
C GLY A 2 -17.33 -2.93 30.89
N ALA A 3 -17.32 -4.10 30.24
CA ALA A 3 -16.22 -4.43 29.36
C ALA A 3 -16.23 -3.45 28.18
N GLN A 4 -15.23 -2.63 28.06
CA GLN A 4 -15.00 -1.85 26.85
C GLN A 4 -14.58 -2.83 25.76
N HIS A 5 -15.47 -3.09 24.82
CA HIS A 5 -15.12 -3.81 23.61
C HIS A 5 -14.35 -2.85 22.71
N GLN A 6 -13.03 -2.93 22.70
CA GLN A 6 -12.20 -2.30 21.70
C GLN A 6 -12.44 -2.99 20.36
N LEU A 7 -13.03 -2.28 19.42
CA LEU A 7 -13.14 -2.74 18.03
C LEU A 7 -11.77 -2.57 17.38
N HIS A 8 -10.99 -3.64 17.34
CA HIS A 8 -9.77 -3.65 16.54
C HIS A 8 -10.11 -3.87 15.06
N PRO A 9 -9.50 -3.11 14.15
CA PRO A 9 -9.70 -3.35 12.71
C PRO A 9 -9.20 -4.77 12.37
N LEU A 10 -10.07 -5.56 11.75
CA LEU A 10 -9.82 -6.96 11.41
C LEU A 10 -8.96 -7.13 10.14
N ALA A 11 -8.65 -6.04 9.47
CA ALA A 11 -7.71 -5.91 8.38
C ALA A 11 -6.63 -4.88 8.76
N TYR A 12 -5.61 -4.73 7.94
CA TYR A 12 -4.62 -3.66 8.12
C TYR A 12 -4.55 -2.79 6.86
N PRO A 13 -4.42 -1.46 7.03
CA PRO A 13 -4.22 -0.58 5.89
C PRO A 13 -2.76 -0.64 5.42
N VAL A 14 -2.59 -0.76 4.11
CA VAL A 14 -1.31 -0.58 3.42
C VAL A 14 -1.41 0.68 2.59
N THR A 15 -0.51 1.62 2.78
CA THR A 15 -0.41 2.81 1.95
C THR A 15 0.84 2.75 1.09
N PHE A 16 0.78 3.34 -0.09
CA PHE A 16 1.85 3.29 -1.06
C PHE A 16 2.41 4.68 -1.35
N GLN A 17 3.72 4.76 -1.44
CA GLN A 17 4.48 5.91 -1.91
C GLN A 17 5.44 5.45 -3.00
N VAL A 18 5.70 6.30 -3.99
CA VAL A 18 6.67 6.02 -5.03
C VAL A 18 7.81 7.03 -4.95
N ILE A 19 9.01 6.53 -4.85
CA ILE A 19 10.22 7.34 -4.73
C ILE A 19 11.20 7.01 -5.85
N ALA A 20 11.95 8.00 -6.31
CA ALA A 20 13.20 7.77 -7.00
C ALA A 20 14.17 7.16 -5.98
N ALA A 21 14.74 6.01 -6.30
CA ALA A 21 15.40 5.18 -5.31
C ALA A 21 16.51 5.91 -4.55
N LYS A 22 16.58 5.66 -3.26
CA LYS A 22 17.63 6.18 -2.37
C LYS A 22 19.01 5.67 -2.81
N LYS A 23 20.04 6.46 -2.62
CA LYS A 23 21.45 6.16 -2.96
C LYS A 23 21.83 6.25 -4.45
N GLN A 24 21.00 6.80 -5.29
CA GLN A 24 21.34 7.12 -6.66
C GLN A 24 21.98 8.52 -6.76
N SER A 25 22.72 8.74 -7.85
CA SER A 25 23.14 10.10 -8.24
C SER A 25 21.91 10.95 -8.59
N GLU A 26 22.06 12.28 -8.57
CA GLU A 26 20.95 13.16 -8.97
C GLU A 26 20.50 12.90 -10.43
N ALA A 27 21.45 12.57 -11.31
CA ALA A 27 21.15 12.22 -12.70
C ALA A 27 20.29 10.93 -12.79
N ASP A 28 20.56 9.92 -11.94
CA ASP A 28 19.77 8.70 -11.91
C ASP A 28 18.37 8.96 -11.33
N LYS A 29 18.25 9.81 -10.33
CA LYS A 29 16.96 10.23 -9.77
C LYS A 29 16.12 10.97 -10.82
N GLU A 30 16.72 11.88 -11.58
CA GLU A 30 16.06 12.56 -12.68
C GLU A 30 15.62 11.60 -13.79
N ALA A 31 16.44 10.57 -14.08
CA ALA A 31 16.06 9.51 -15.01
C ALA A 31 14.88 8.68 -14.49
N ALA A 32 14.89 8.32 -13.21
CA ALA A 32 13.79 7.61 -12.56
C ALA A 32 12.48 8.41 -12.56
N GLN A 33 12.54 9.75 -12.46
CA GLN A 33 11.36 10.62 -12.53
C GLN A 33 10.68 10.65 -13.91
N LYS A 34 11.36 10.22 -14.96
CA LYS A 34 10.77 10.07 -16.30
C LYS A 34 9.88 8.84 -16.40
N LEU A 35 10.11 7.86 -15.52
CA LEU A 35 9.26 6.70 -15.39
C LEU A 35 7.97 7.06 -14.63
N LYS A 36 6.92 6.30 -14.88
CA LYS A 36 5.63 6.46 -14.20
C LYS A 36 5.21 5.13 -13.62
N VAL A 37 4.78 5.11 -12.38
CA VAL A 37 4.06 3.96 -11.83
C VAL A 37 2.60 4.11 -12.22
N LYS A 38 2.06 3.12 -12.91
CA LYS A 38 0.69 3.11 -13.41
C LYS A 38 -0.27 2.42 -12.45
N ASN A 39 0.18 1.33 -11.84
CA ASN A 39 -0.63 0.56 -10.91
C ASN A 39 0.23 -0.17 -9.88
N VAL A 40 -0.34 -0.34 -8.69
CA VAL A 40 0.17 -1.22 -7.64
C VAL A 40 -0.95 -2.17 -7.24
N ARG A 41 -0.67 -3.46 -7.23
CA ARG A 41 -1.64 -4.51 -6.90
C ARG A 41 -1.05 -5.44 -5.84
N ILE A 42 -1.89 -5.92 -4.94
CA ILE A 42 -1.54 -7.04 -4.05
C ILE A 42 -2.01 -8.33 -4.72
N LYS A 43 -1.10 -9.28 -4.90
CA LYS A 43 -1.41 -10.58 -5.51
C LYS A 43 -2.05 -11.55 -4.51
N ASN A 44 -2.86 -12.45 -5.05
CA ASN A 44 -3.44 -13.58 -4.31
C ASN A 44 -4.09 -13.16 -2.97
N HIS A 45 -4.70 -11.99 -2.97
CA HIS A 45 -5.34 -11.46 -1.79
C HIS A 45 -6.81 -11.86 -1.72
N GLY A 46 -7.32 -12.09 -0.50
CA GLY A 46 -8.75 -12.33 -0.29
C GLY A 46 -9.56 -11.10 -0.74
N THR A 47 -10.53 -11.32 -1.62
CA THR A 47 -11.36 -10.25 -2.21
C THR A 47 -12.63 -9.98 -1.44
N SER A 48 -12.97 -10.87 -0.51
CA SER A 48 -14.12 -10.74 0.38
C SER A 48 -13.79 -11.28 1.76
N ALA A 49 -14.51 -10.78 2.76
CA ALA A 49 -14.40 -11.27 4.12
C ALA A 49 -15.79 -11.37 4.76
N THR A 50 -16.02 -12.43 5.52
CA THR A 50 -17.22 -12.63 6.32
C THR A 50 -16.87 -12.46 7.79
N LEU A 51 -17.54 -11.54 8.47
CA LEU A 51 -17.40 -11.33 9.91
C LEU A 51 -18.35 -12.27 10.67
N ASN A 52 -17.80 -13.11 11.55
CA ASN A 52 -18.59 -13.79 12.56
C ASN A 52 -18.81 -12.82 13.73
N VAL A 53 -20.04 -12.35 13.89
CA VAL A 53 -20.40 -11.36 14.92
C VAL A 53 -20.41 -11.93 16.35
N ILE A 54 -20.35 -13.25 16.50
CA ILE A 54 -20.35 -13.91 17.82
C ILE A 54 -18.96 -13.87 18.45
N ASP A 55 -17.92 -14.14 17.66
CA ASP A 55 -16.54 -14.26 18.13
C ASP A 55 -15.60 -13.21 17.53
N GLY A 56 -16.10 -12.36 16.62
CA GLY A 56 -15.33 -11.31 15.98
C GLY A 56 -14.31 -11.81 14.93
N THR A 57 -14.40 -13.06 14.50
CA THR A 57 -13.46 -13.61 13.51
C THR A 57 -13.81 -13.21 12.08
N LEU A 58 -12.79 -12.96 11.25
CA LEU A 58 -12.92 -12.75 9.82
C LEU A 58 -12.48 -13.99 9.05
N THR A 59 -13.38 -14.47 8.20
CA THR A 59 -13.07 -15.51 7.21
C THR A 59 -12.90 -14.86 5.85
N TRP A 60 -11.70 -14.94 5.29
CA TRP A 60 -11.38 -14.40 3.99
C TRP A 60 -11.62 -15.42 2.88
N ALA A 61 -12.17 -14.98 1.76
CA ALA A 61 -12.44 -15.77 0.58
C ALA A 61 -11.97 -15.05 -0.69
N GLY A 62 -11.81 -15.82 -1.77
CA GLY A 62 -11.24 -15.37 -3.02
C GLY A 62 -9.70 -15.32 -2.97
N ALA A 63 -9.08 -15.21 -4.13
CA ALA A 63 -7.64 -15.11 -4.30
C ALA A 63 -7.35 -14.39 -5.61
N GLU A 64 -7.57 -13.09 -5.65
CA GLU A 64 -7.37 -12.26 -6.83
C GLU A 64 -6.31 -11.19 -6.55
N SER A 65 -5.83 -10.54 -7.59
CA SER A 65 -4.97 -9.38 -7.45
C SER A 65 -5.83 -8.14 -7.28
N LEU A 66 -5.67 -7.44 -6.14
CA LEU A 66 -6.38 -6.21 -5.82
C LEU A 66 -5.54 -4.99 -6.19
N SER A 67 -6.11 -4.09 -7.00
CA SER A 67 -5.50 -2.79 -7.29
C SER A 67 -5.67 -1.83 -6.13
N MET A 68 -4.68 -0.97 -5.91
CA MET A 68 -4.76 0.09 -4.91
C MET A 68 -5.93 1.03 -5.19
N LEU A 69 -6.50 1.56 -4.12
CA LEU A 69 -7.55 2.57 -4.14
C LEU A 69 -6.94 3.97 -4.09
N SER A 70 -7.66 4.95 -4.57
CA SER A 70 -7.27 6.35 -4.50
C SER A 70 -7.14 6.84 -3.05
N PRO A 71 -6.17 7.70 -2.71
CA PRO A 71 -6.01 8.19 -1.34
C PRO A 71 -7.24 8.91 -0.78
N ASN A 72 -8.13 9.41 -1.63
CA ASN A 72 -9.26 10.26 -1.25
C ASN A 72 -10.63 9.68 -1.63
N SER A 73 -10.68 8.44 -2.13
CA SER A 73 -11.93 7.77 -2.48
C SER A 73 -11.77 6.26 -2.46
N ASP A 74 -12.90 5.53 -2.47
CA ASP A 74 -12.91 4.07 -2.57
C ASP A 74 -12.81 3.56 -4.03
N ASP A 75 -12.54 4.45 -4.97
CA ASP A 75 -12.32 4.08 -6.36
C ASP A 75 -10.90 3.53 -6.56
N VAL A 76 -10.73 2.65 -7.51
CA VAL A 76 -9.41 2.21 -7.95
C VAL A 76 -8.60 3.43 -8.39
N ALA A 77 -7.37 3.55 -7.87
CA ALA A 77 -6.48 4.64 -8.24
C ALA A 77 -6.17 4.57 -9.74
N THR A 78 -6.46 5.66 -10.44
CA THR A 78 -6.25 5.79 -11.87
C THR A 78 -5.20 6.86 -12.16
N GLY A 79 -4.58 6.79 -13.33
CA GLY A 79 -3.53 7.71 -13.75
C GLY A 79 -2.13 7.13 -13.54
N THR A 80 -1.15 8.01 -13.57
CA THR A 80 0.26 7.66 -13.43
C THR A 80 0.92 8.50 -12.36
N PHE A 81 1.81 7.88 -11.59
CA PHE A 81 2.47 8.50 -10.45
C PHE A 81 3.96 8.65 -10.73
N THR A 82 4.46 9.87 -10.61
CA THR A 82 5.89 10.18 -10.78
C THR A 82 6.66 9.83 -9.50
N PRO A 83 7.78 9.11 -9.61
CA PRO A 83 8.65 8.89 -8.46
C PRO A 83 9.10 10.21 -7.81
N SER A 84 8.89 10.33 -6.51
CA SER A 84 9.28 11.51 -5.73
C SER A 84 10.77 11.47 -5.41
N ILE A 85 11.46 12.62 -5.48
CA ILE A 85 12.83 12.79 -4.97
C ILE A 85 12.85 13.32 -3.53
N ALA A 86 11.69 13.59 -2.95
CA ALA A 86 11.60 14.09 -1.58
C ALA A 86 12.09 13.03 -0.57
N GLU A 87 12.84 13.46 0.44
CA GLU A 87 13.41 12.58 1.46
C GLU A 87 12.34 11.81 2.27
N ASN A 88 11.18 12.41 2.47
CA ASN A 88 10.03 11.80 3.13
C ASN A 88 9.22 10.85 2.25
N GLY A 89 9.63 10.64 0.98
CA GLY A 89 8.96 9.77 0.03
C GLY A 89 7.79 10.40 -0.73
N GLY A 90 7.51 11.69 -0.53
CA GLY A 90 6.42 12.38 -1.21
C GLY A 90 5.02 11.95 -0.74
N ASP A 91 4.03 12.23 -1.58
CA ASP A 91 2.63 11.95 -1.27
C ASP A 91 2.28 10.46 -1.38
N LYS A 92 1.27 10.03 -0.64
CA LYS A 92 0.69 8.70 -0.80
C LYS A 92 -0.07 8.62 -2.13
N ILE A 93 0.22 7.61 -2.91
CA ILE A 93 -0.40 7.39 -4.22
C ILE A 93 -1.65 6.51 -4.16
N GLY A 94 -1.83 5.79 -3.08
CA GLY A 94 -2.97 4.92 -2.89
C GLY A 94 -2.90 4.14 -1.58
N TYR A 95 -3.95 3.37 -1.33
CA TYR A 95 -4.04 2.47 -0.19
C TYR A 95 -4.79 1.18 -0.52
N LEU A 96 -4.65 0.19 0.33
CA LEU A 96 -5.46 -1.04 0.33
C LEU A 96 -5.70 -1.49 1.77
N MET A 97 -6.82 -2.18 1.98
CA MET A 97 -7.07 -2.92 3.21
C MET A 97 -6.66 -4.38 2.96
N ALA A 98 -5.66 -4.84 3.70
CA ALA A 98 -5.08 -6.14 3.47
C ALA A 98 -5.41 -7.14 4.60
N LYS A 99 -5.42 -8.43 4.24
CA LYS A 99 -5.58 -9.54 5.19
C LYS A 99 -4.32 -9.69 6.02
N PRO A 100 -4.41 -9.81 7.35
CA PRO A 100 -3.28 -10.14 8.19
C PRO A 100 -2.58 -11.42 7.74
N THR A 101 -1.26 -11.44 7.85
CA THR A 101 -0.44 -12.61 7.54
C THR A 101 0.25 -13.12 8.80
N ASP A 102 0.45 -14.44 8.88
CA ASP A 102 1.14 -15.05 9.99
C ASP A 102 2.65 -15.16 9.72
N GLY A 103 3.43 -14.91 10.77
CA GLY A 103 4.84 -15.21 10.78
C GLY A 103 5.66 -14.45 9.73
N THR A 104 6.23 -15.15 8.77
CA THR A 104 7.14 -14.62 7.75
C THR A 104 6.50 -14.51 6.36
N ALA A 105 5.18 -14.66 6.26
CA ALA A 105 4.51 -14.57 4.97
C ALA A 105 4.67 -13.17 4.37
N ALA A 106 5.25 -13.10 3.18
CA ALA A 106 5.44 -11.86 2.43
C ALA A 106 4.11 -11.37 1.82
N LEU A 107 3.97 -10.07 1.72
CA LEU A 107 2.98 -9.45 0.87
C LEU A 107 3.57 -9.36 -0.54
N GLU A 108 2.95 -10.03 -1.51
CA GLU A 108 3.39 -10.01 -2.89
C GLU A 108 2.71 -8.86 -3.64
N LEU A 109 3.51 -7.96 -4.21
CA LEU A 109 3.04 -6.82 -4.98
C LEU A 109 3.37 -6.99 -6.46
N GLU A 110 2.46 -6.56 -7.32
CA GLU A 110 2.72 -6.27 -8.73
C GLU A 110 2.74 -4.76 -8.92
N VAL A 111 3.84 -4.25 -9.48
CA VAL A 111 4.01 -2.83 -9.80
C VAL A 111 4.15 -2.70 -11.31
N THR A 112 3.23 -1.99 -11.94
CA THR A 112 3.29 -1.69 -13.37
C THR A 112 3.94 -0.33 -13.57
N ILE A 113 5.02 -0.31 -14.34
CA ILE A 113 5.81 0.88 -14.66
C ILE A 113 5.66 1.16 -16.15
N GLU A 114 5.56 2.43 -16.47
CA GLU A 114 5.48 2.97 -17.82
C GLU A 114 6.68 3.87 -18.08
N ALA A 115 7.33 3.69 -19.23
CA ALA A 115 8.35 4.61 -19.74
C ALA A 115 7.84 5.30 -21.02
N PRO A 116 8.06 6.61 -21.17
CA PRO A 116 7.75 7.29 -22.41
C PRO A 116 8.63 6.73 -23.54
N ASP A 117 8.02 6.38 -24.65
CA ASP A 117 8.74 6.04 -25.89
C ASP A 117 8.66 7.23 -26.83
N ALA A 118 9.82 7.87 -27.05
CA ALA A 118 9.93 9.02 -27.94
C ALA A 118 9.72 8.67 -29.43
N ALA A 119 9.93 7.41 -29.79
CA ALA A 119 9.86 6.96 -31.19
C ALA A 119 8.44 6.63 -31.65
N THR A 120 7.65 6.01 -30.74
CA THR A 120 6.32 5.49 -31.10
C THR A 120 5.17 6.30 -30.50
N SER A 121 5.44 7.20 -29.55
CA SER A 121 4.45 7.91 -28.74
C SER A 121 3.54 6.95 -27.93
N VAL A 122 3.84 5.67 -27.93
CA VAL A 122 3.16 4.65 -27.11
C VAL A 122 4.09 4.26 -25.98
N PRO A 123 3.70 4.45 -24.72
CA PRO A 123 4.55 4.08 -23.59
C PRO A 123 4.87 2.59 -23.58
N THR A 124 6.09 2.25 -23.21
CA THR A 124 6.45 0.86 -22.92
C THR A 124 6.09 0.54 -21.48
N GLU A 125 5.32 -0.51 -21.25
CA GLU A 125 4.90 -0.95 -19.92
C GLU A 125 5.66 -2.22 -19.50
N GLN A 126 6.01 -2.28 -18.22
CA GLN A 126 6.56 -3.47 -17.59
C GLN A 126 5.95 -3.66 -16.21
N THR A 127 5.59 -4.92 -15.90
CA THR A 127 5.12 -5.30 -14.56
C THR A 127 6.22 -6.07 -13.84
N VAL A 128 6.55 -5.62 -12.64
CA VAL A 128 7.54 -6.24 -11.75
C VAL A 128 6.82 -6.79 -10.53
N THR A 129 7.18 -8.01 -10.13
CA THR A 129 6.69 -8.62 -8.89
C THR A 129 7.70 -8.40 -7.77
N LEU A 130 7.23 -7.89 -6.63
CA LEU A 130 8.02 -7.57 -5.45
C LEU A 130 7.46 -8.29 -4.23
N GLN A 131 8.32 -8.63 -3.29
CA GLN A 131 7.91 -9.19 -2.00
C GLN A 131 8.23 -8.23 -0.87
N VAL A 132 7.22 -7.85 -0.11
CA VAL A 132 7.35 -7.02 1.08
C VAL A 132 7.31 -7.92 2.30
N ASN A 133 8.38 -7.89 3.07
CA ASN A 133 8.49 -8.66 4.31
C ASN A 133 8.52 -7.72 5.50
N THR A 134 7.84 -8.10 6.58
CA THR A 134 7.94 -7.43 7.87
C THR A 134 8.27 -8.43 8.96
N PRO A 135 9.11 -8.08 9.95
CA PRO A 135 9.35 -8.95 11.09
C PRO A 135 8.04 -9.29 11.82
N GLY A 136 7.73 -10.57 11.91
CA GLY A 136 6.50 -11.05 12.56
C GLY A 136 5.23 -10.95 11.73
N GLY A 137 5.34 -10.68 10.41
CA GLY A 137 4.21 -10.62 9.47
C GLY A 137 3.42 -9.32 9.53
N PHE A 138 2.37 -9.27 8.75
CA PHE A 138 1.45 -8.12 8.67
C PHE A 138 0.30 -8.33 9.68
N LYS A 139 0.23 -7.46 10.67
CA LYS A 139 -0.70 -7.57 11.80
C LYS A 139 -1.87 -6.62 11.66
N GLN A 140 -3.01 -7.02 12.18
CA GLN A 140 -4.15 -6.11 12.32
C GLN A 140 -3.83 -4.95 13.28
N GLY A 141 -4.46 -3.79 13.07
CA GLY A 141 -4.26 -2.62 13.92
C GLY A 141 -2.95 -1.87 13.66
N ILE A 142 -2.21 -2.20 12.61
CA ILE A 142 -0.97 -1.51 12.22
C ILE A 142 -1.13 -0.97 10.80
N ILE A 143 -0.70 0.28 10.59
CA ILE A 143 -0.62 0.87 9.26
C ILE A 143 0.76 0.59 8.68
N TYR A 144 0.79 0.01 7.50
CA TYR A 144 2.03 -0.25 6.77
C TYR A 144 2.21 0.77 5.65
N ASN A 145 3.30 1.53 5.70
CA ASN A 145 3.70 2.42 4.62
C ASN A 145 4.73 1.70 3.74
N VAL A 146 4.36 1.41 2.51
CA VAL A 146 5.21 0.76 1.53
C VAL A 146 5.77 1.82 0.58
N GLN A 147 7.10 1.98 0.60
CA GLN A 147 7.82 2.83 -0.34
C GLN A 147 8.35 1.98 -1.49
N ILE A 148 7.92 2.30 -2.69
CA ILE A 148 8.34 1.65 -3.93
C ILE A 148 9.44 2.51 -4.54
N GLY A 149 10.67 2.05 -4.46
CA GLY A 149 11.84 2.71 -5.04
C GLY A 149 12.02 2.32 -6.49
N VAL A 150 11.91 3.27 -7.40
CA VAL A 150 12.09 3.06 -8.83
C VAL A 150 13.51 3.48 -9.22
N TYR A 151 14.29 2.53 -9.76
CA TYR A 151 15.64 2.77 -10.30
C TYR A 151 15.63 2.83 -11.83
N SER A 152 14.95 1.85 -12.44
CA SER A 152 14.81 1.72 -13.88
C SER A 152 13.53 0.92 -14.18
N MET A 153 13.23 0.72 -15.45
CA MET A 153 12.11 -0.17 -15.86
C MET A 153 12.25 -1.60 -15.34
N GLN A 154 13.45 -2.06 -15.10
CA GLN A 154 13.77 -3.45 -14.73
C GLN A 154 14.14 -3.58 -13.25
N GLU A 155 14.47 -2.48 -12.59
CA GLU A 155 14.93 -2.49 -11.21
C GLU A 155 14.04 -1.62 -10.35
N VAL A 156 13.19 -2.30 -9.58
CA VAL A 156 12.30 -1.70 -8.59
C VAL A 156 12.55 -2.40 -7.27
N MET A 157 12.71 -1.63 -6.22
CA MET A 157 12.87 -2.12 -4.86
C MET A 157 11.69 -1.70 -4.02
N VAL A 158 11.44 -2.44 -2.97
CA VAL A 158 10.39 -2.09 -2.02
C VAL A 158 10.95 -2.07 -0.61
N ASP A 159 10.54 -1.08 0.14
CA ASP A 159 10.81 -0.94 1.56
C ASP A 159 9.50 -0.69 2.29
N ALA A 160 9.31 -1.35 3.43
CA ALA A 160 8.11 -1.19 4.24
C ALA A 160 8.47 -0.59 5.59
N THR A 161 7.93 0.57 5.88
CA THR A 161 8.00 1.19 7.19
C THR A 161 6.71 0.97 7.95
N LEU A 162 6.84 0.70 9.24
CA LEU A 162 5.72 0.46 10.14
C LEU A 162 5.35 1.76 10.84
N THR A 163 4.07 2.07 10.87
CA THR A 163 3.51 3.07 11.77
C THR A 163 2.44 2.37 12.60
N GLU A 164 2.64 2.31 13.91
CA GLU A 164 1.60 1.80 14.78
C GLU A 164 0.33 2.65 14.63
N TRP A 165 -0.81 1.99 14.58
CA TRP A 165 -2.08 2.67 14.68
C TRP A 165 -2.13 3.35 16.05
N GLN A 166 -2.08 4.67 16.07
CA GLN A 166 -2.41 5.38 17.30
C GLN A 166 -3.93 5.23 17.48
N ASP A 167 -4.33 4.63 18.59
CA ASP A 167 -5.71 4.70 19.03
C ASP A 167 -6.12 6.16 18.96
N PHE A 168 -7.17 6.46 18.22
CA PHE A 168 -7.80 7.76 18.31
C PHE A 168 -8.26 7.85 19.77
N ASP A 169 -7.51 8.61 20.57
CA ASP A 169 -7.91 8.97 21.90
C ASP A 169 -9.18 9.81 21.71
N GLY A 170 -10.30 9.08 21.74
CA GLY A 170 -11.61 9.61 21.45
C GLY A 170 -11.88 10.76 22.39
N GLY A 171 -11.54 11.96 21.95
CA GLY A 171 -11.97 13.16 22.61
C GLY A 171 -13.46 13.00 22.87
N ASN A 172 -13.83 13.08 24.13
CA ASN A 172 -15.18 12.97 24.65
C ASN A 172 -16.16 13.64 23.68
N ILE A 173 -16.88 12.85 22.92
CA ILE A 173 -17.98 13.37 22.12
C ILE A 173 -19.11 13.56 23.14
N ASP A 174 -19.13 14.71 23.81
CA ASP A 174 -20.31 15.18 24.52
C ASP A 174 -21.41 15.45 23.47
N ALA A 175 -22.13 14.40 23.14
CA ALA A 175 -23.39 14.58 22.41
C ALA A 175 -24.36 15.27 23.37
N PRO A 176 -24.87 16.49 23.06
CA PRO A 176 -25.91 17.09 23.86
C PRO A 176 -27.13 16.17 23.80
N ILE A 177 -27.55 15.70 24.96
CA ILE A 177 -28.81 14.99 25.13
C ILE A 177 -29.88 16.09 25.20
N GLU A 178 -30.70 16.24 24.14
CA GLU A 178 -31.93 16.98 24.19
C GLU A 178 -33.06 16.09 24.74
#